data_632b64172127685b0abec9ccbc6221df
#
_entry.id   632b64172127685b0abec9ccbc6221df
#
_cell.length_a   1.000
_cell.length_b   1.000
_cell.length_c   1.000
_cell.angle_alpha   90.00
_cell.angle_beta   90.00
_cell.angle_gamma   90.00
#
_symmetry.space_group_name_H-M   'P 1'
#
loop_
_entity.id
_entity.type
_entity.pdbx_description
1 polymer ?
#
loop_
_entity_poly.entity_id
_entity_poly.type
_entity_poly.pdbx_seq_one_letter_code
_entity_poly.pdbx_strand_id
1 'polypeptide(L)'
;MRAKDFLNELVVAAYRLKGGYVTIPVRGQSIAISVDHLRTLKRAKTYSVKEPDTLDWLDSFEPGSCYFDIGANIGQYSLYPAKKFGDKISVYAFEPQSNNYYALNKNIYLNGLGENILSYCVAVSGKSEFSKLYIPKFIPGGNRSQFGREDIENMKISATHVQGMFGVTLD
;
A
#
# COMPACT_ATOMS: atom_id res chain seq x y z
N MET A 1 -24.37 -4.97 -15.25
CA MET A 1 -23.07 -5.47 -14.72
C MET A 1 -22.50 -6.44 -15.74
N ARG A 2 -21.26 -6.26 -16.19
CA ARG A 2 -20.64 -7.17 -17.18
C ARG A 2 -20.32 -8.50 -16.49
N ALA A 3 -20.41 -9.62 -17.18
CA ALA A 3 -20.14 -10.97 -16.65
C ALA A 3 -18.78 -11.07 -15.93
N LYS A 4 -17.77 -10.35 -16.44
CA LYS A 4 -16.43 -10.26 -15.83
C LYS A 4 -16.47 -9.59 -14.45
N ASP A 5 -17.28 -8.56 -14.27
CA ASP A 5 -17.39 -7.83 -13.00
C ASP A 5 -18.07 -8.72 -11.95
N PHE A 6 -19.09 -9.48 -12.35
CA PHE A 6 -19.76 -10.44 -11.49
C PHE A 6 -18.81 -11.58 -11.03
N LEU A 7 -18.03 -12.15 -11.95
CA LEU A 7 -17.04 -13.18 -11.59
C LEU A 7 -15.99 -12.64 -10.62
N ASN A 8 -15.57 -11.41 -10.80
CA ASN A 8 -14.62 -10.73 -9.93
C ASN A 8 -15.16 -10.58 -8.50
N GLU A 9 -16.42 -10.18 -8.36
CA GLU A 9 -17.10 -10.08 -7.06
C GLU A 9 -17.21 -11.45 -6.37
N LEU A 10 -17.53 -12.52 -7.11
CA LEU A 10 -17.57 -13.89 -6.57
C LEU A 10 -16.20 -14.32 -6.01
N VAL A 11 -15.11 -14.03 -6.71
CA VAL A 11 -13.75 -14.34 -6.23
C VAL A 11 -13.47 -13.62 -4.91
N VAL A 12 -13.74 -12.33 -4.82
CA VAL A 12 -13.52 -11.56 -3.59
C VAL A 12 -14.42 -12.07 -2.46
N ALA A 13 -15.68 -12.39 -2.75
CA ALA A 13 -16.62 -12.97 -1.77
C ALA A 13 -16.10 -14.31 -1.23
N ALA A 14 -15.54 -15.19 -2.09
CA ALA A 14 -14.96 -16.45 -1.65
C ALA A 14 -13.78 -16.27 -0.69
N TYR A 15 -12.94 -15.23 -0.90
CA TYR A 15 -11.88 -14.88 0.05
C TYR A 15 -12.44 -14.33 1.36
N ARG A 16 -13.48 -13.50 1.31
CA ARG A 16 -14.14 -12.96 2.53
C ARG A 16 -14.67 -14.08 3.43
N LEU A 17 -15.27 -15.12 2.84
CA LEU A 17 -15.72 -16.31 3.58
C LEU A 17 -14.58 -17.10 4.24
N LYS A 18 -13.34 -16.95 3.76
CA LYS A 18 -12.12 -17.59 4.27
C LYS A 18 -11.24 -16.63 5.12
N GLY A 19 -11.84 -15.60 5.72
CA GLY A 19 -11.12 -14.62 6.56
C GLY A 19 -10.69 -13.35 5.86
N GLY A 20 -10.95 -13.20 4.55
CA GLY A 20 -10.73 -11.95 3.81
C GLY A 20 -9.27 -11.63 3.50
N TYR A 21 -8.36 -12.59 3.56
CA TYR A 21 -6.94 -12.40 3.25
C TYR A 21 -6.35 -13.62 2.53
N VAL A 22 -5.15 -13.46 1.97
CA VAL A 22 -4.31 -14.52 1.43
C VAL A 22 -2.92 -14.42 2.05
N THR A 23 -2.36 -15.55 2.40
CA THR A 23 -0.97 -15.64 2.86
C THR A 23 -0.08 -16.07 1.70
N ILE A 24 0.99 -15.33 1.48
CA ILE A 24 1.93 -15.56 0.38
C ILE A 24 3.36 -15.67 0.89
N PRO A 25 4.17 -16.55 0.30
CA PRO A 25 5.60 -16.58 0.59
C PRO A 25 6.32 -15.45 -0.17
N VAL A 26 7.14 -14.67 0.56
CA VAL A 26 8.00 -13.63 0.00
C VAL A 26 9.39 -13.83 0.59
N ARG A 27 10.33 -14.36 -0.18
CA ARG A 27 11.74 -14.58 0.21
C ARG A 27 11.88 -15.23 1.61
N GLY A 28 11.13 -16.30 1.85
CA GLY A 28 11.14 -17.03 3.12
C GLY A 28 10.25 -16.45 4.22
N GLN A 29 9.67 -15.26 4.02
CA GLN A 29 8.70 -14.69 4.95
C GLN A 29 7.27 -15.08 4.53
N SER A 30 6.40 -15.34 5.50
CA SER A 30 4.97 -15.57 5.29
C SER A 30 4.21 -14.29 5.54
N ILE A 31 3.63 -13.68 4.50
CA ILE A 31 2.97 -12.37 4.56
C ILE A 31 1.49 -12.49 4.22
N ALA A 32 0.63 -12.03 5.12
CA ALA A 32 -0.81 -11.96 4.93
C ALA A 32 -1.20 -10.63 4.25
N ILE A 33 -1.99 -10.72 3.17
CA ILE A 33 -2.50 -9.55 2.43
C ILE A 33 -4.02 -9.63 2.36
N SER A 34 -4.72 -8.59 2.76
CA SER A 34 -6.17 -8.49 2.68
C SER A 34 -6.68 -8.52 1.23
N VAL A 35 -7.79 -9.22 1.00
CA VAL A 35 -8.43 -9.35 -0.31
C VAL A 35 -9.78 -8.65 -0.28
N ASP A 36 -9.76 -7.33 -0.22
CA ASP A 36 -10.96 -6.49 -0.27
C ASP A 36 -11.39 -6.15 -1.71
N HIS A 37 -10.45 -6.32 -2.66
CA HIS A 37 -10.65 -6.08 -4.08
C HIS A 37 -9.71 -6.99 -4.89
N LEU A 38 -10.07 -7.34 -6.15
CA LEU A 38 -9.20 -8.13 -7.03
C LEU A 38 -7.80 -7.52 -7.24
N ARG A 39 -7.71 -6.20 -7.16
CA ARG A 39 -6.43 -5.51 -7.31
C ARG A 39 -5.49 -5.84 -6.15
N THR A 40 -5.99 -5.95 -4.92
CA THR A 40 -5.17 -6.38 -3.78
C THR A 40 -4.73 -7.83 -3.93
N LEU A 41 -5.62 -8.72 -4.40
CA LEU A 41 -5.25 -10.10 -4.73
C LEU A 41 -4.18 -10.18 -5.83
N LYS A 42 -4.30 -9.37 -6.90
CA LYS A 42 -3.29 -9.31 -7.95
C LYS A 42 -1.95 -8.85 -7.39
N ARG A 43 -1.93 -7.80 -6.55
CA ARG A 43 -0.71 -7.33 -5.89
C ARG A 43 -0.08 -8.42 -5.03
N ALA A 44 -0.87 -9.13 -4.24
CA ALA A 44 -0.38 -10.26 -3.45
C ALA A 44 0.31 -11.29 -4.35
N LYS A 45 -0.37 -11.77 -5.40
CA LYS A 45 0.16 -12.80 -6.32
C LYS A 45 1.41 -12.37 -7.10
N THR A 46 1.62 -11.08 -7.30
CA THR A 46 2.78 -10.55 -8.05
C THR A 46 3.86 -9.94 -7.15
N TYR A 47 3.74 -10.08 -5.84
CA TYR A 47 4.61 -9.40 -4.87
C TYR A 47 6.10 -9.67 -5.13
N SER A 48 6.49 -10.95 -5.21
CA SER A 48 7.90 -11.36 -5.33
C SER A 48 8.50 -11.14 -6.73
N VAL A 49 7.66 -10.88 -7.74
CA VAL A 49 8.11 -10.85 -9.14
C VAL A 49 7.96 -9.49 -9.82
N LYS A 50 7.19 -8.58 -9.21
CA LYS A 50 6.88 -7.29 -9.84
C LYS A 50 8.05 -6.31 -9.77
N GLU A 51 8.72 -6.25 -8.65
CA GLU A 51 9.82 -5.33 -8.37
C GLU A 51 10.92 -6.06 -7.59
N PRO A 52 11.64 -7.01 -8.23
CA PRO A 52 12.65 -7.81 -7.55
C PRO A 52 13.80 -6.96 -7.00
N ASP A 53 14.21 -5.90 -7.73
CA ASP A 53 15.29 -4.99 -7.33
C ASP A 53 14.94 -4.23 -6.03
N THR A 54 13.67 -3.88 -5.85
CA THR A 54 13.21 -3.29 -4.57
C THR A 54 13.37 -4.27 -3.41
N LEU A 55 13.05 -5.54 -3.63
CA LEU A 55 13.25 -6.57 -2.60
C LEU A 55 14.73 -6.84 -2.33
N ASP A 56 15.59 -6.79 -3.36
CA ASP A 56 17.05 -6.92 -3.21
C ASP A 56 17.61 -5.75 -2.38
N TRP A 57 17.15 -4.55 -2.64
CA TRP A 57 17.51 -3.37 -1.85
C TRP A 57 17.03 -3.48 -0.40
N LEU A 58 15.78 -3.91 -0.15
CA LEU A 58 15.28 -4.14 1.21
C LEU A 58 16.05 -5.25 1.94
N ASP A 59 16.56 -6.24 1.20
CA ASP A 59 17.39 -7.29 1.76
C ASP A 59 18.77 -6.82 2.24
N SER A 60 19.27 -5.70 1.71
CA SER A 60 20.55 -5.10 2.08
C SER A 60 20.49 -4.25 3.37
N PHE A 61 19.32 -4.10 3.98
CA PHE A 61 19.20 -3.34 5.22
C PHE A 61 19.88 -4.04 6.39
N GLU A 62 20.47 -3.24 7.27
CA GLU A 62 21.15 -3.71 8.46
C GLU A 62 20.28 -3.49 9.71
N PRO A 63 20.52 -4.23 10.80
CA PRO A 63 19.93 -3.97 12.10
C PRO A 63 20.14 -2.52 12.53
N GLY A 64 19.07 -1.86 13.00
CA GLY A 64 19.08 -0.43 13.35
C GLY A 64 18.69 0.49 12.21
N SER A 65 18.45 -0.02 10.99
CA SER A 65 17.98 0.78 9.86
C SER A 65 16.62 1.42 10.14
N CYS A 66 16.43 2.63 9.58
CA CYS A 66 15.17 3.35 9.54
C CYS A 66 14.71 3.45 8.09
N TYR A 67 13.51 2.94 7.79
CA TYR A 67 12.97 2.88 6.45
C TYR A 67 11.72 3.75 6.30
N PHE A 68 11.75 4.66 5.33
CA PHE A 68 10.62 5.51 4.94
C PHE A 68 10.01 4.99 3.64
N ASP A 69 8.80 4.42 3.70
CA ASP A 69 8.03 3.92 2.56
C ASP A 69 7.04 5.00 2.10
N ILE A 70 7.44 5.81 1.12
CA ILE A 70 6.65 6.93 0.62
C ILE A 70 5.74 6.45 -0.52
N GLY A 71 4.41 6.54 -0.31
CA GLY A 71 3.43 5.95 -1.21
C GLY A 71 3.25 4.45 -0.98
N ALA A 72 3.25 4.05 0.29
CA ALA A 72 3.23 2.64 0.73
C ALA A 72 2.08 1.79 0.15
N ASN A 73 1.03 2.41 -0.38
CA ASN A 73 -0.14 1.75 -0.95
C ASN A 73 -0.78 0.78 0.06
N ILE A 74 -0.83 -0.51 -0.21
CA ILE A 74 -1.31 -1.54 0.71
C ILE A 74 -0.19 -2.11 1.60
N GLY A 75 1.01 -1.54 1.59
CA GLY A 75 2.13 -1.84 2.48
C GLY A 75 3.03 -2.99 2.05
N GLN A 76 3.02 -3.41 0.77
CA GLN A 76 3.84 -4.54 0.34
C GLN A 76 5.31 -4.36 0.76
N TYR A 77 5.92 -3.23 0.44
CA TYR A 77 7.33 -2.99 0.71
C TYR A 77 7.62 -2.54 2.15
N SER A 78 6.60 -2.13 2.92
CA SER A 78 6.71 -1.92 4.37
C SER A 78 6.69 -3.25 5.15
N LEU A 79 5.78 -4.18 4.76
CA LEU A 79 5.56 -5.44 5.48
C LEU A 79 6.77 -6.38 5.40
N TYR A 80 7.43 -6.47 4.24
CA TYR A 80 8.52 -7.40 4.03
C TYR A 80 9.72 -7.16 4.97
N PRO A 81 10.33 -5.96 4.99
CA PRO A 81 11.46 -5.71 5.88
C PRO A 81 11.06 -5.78 7.36
N ALA A 82 9.88 -5.29 7.74
CA ALA A 82 9.39 -5.41 9.10
C ALA A 82 9.23 -6.88 9.52
N LYS A 83 8.75 -7.76 8.63
CA LYS A 83 8.63 -9.20 8.88
C LYS A 83 9.99 -9.89 8.96
N LYS A 84 10.94 -9.49 8.12
CA LYS A 84 12.28 -10.08 8.03
C LYS A 84 13.16 -9.71 9.22
N PHE A 85 13.16 -8.44 9.60
CA PHE A 85 14.10 -7.91 10.60
C PHE A 85 13.49 -7.76 12.00
N GLY A 86 12.14 -7.79 12.12
CA GLY A 86 11.45 -7.66 13.39
C GLY A 86 11.75 -6.31 14.08
N ASP A 87 12.07 -6.36 15.34
CA ASP A 87 12.42 -5.22 16.20
C ASP A 87 13.75 -4.52 15.84
N LYS A 88 14.49 -5.09 14.89
CA LYS A 88 15.78 -4.55 14.44
C LYS A 88 15.65 -3.49 13.36
N ILE A 89 14.43 -3.15 12.93
CA ILE A 89 14.17 -2.10 11.93
C ILE A 89 12.97 -1.27 12.35
N SER A 90 13.01 0.03 12.07
CA SER A 90 11.86 0.93 12.20
C SER A 90 11.33 1.28 10.81
N VAL A 91 10.04 1.04 10.56
CA VAL A 91 9.40 1.35 9.28
C VAL A 91 8.37 2.46 9.47
N TYR A 92 8.49 3.52 8.66
CA TYR A 92 7.55 4.64 8.60
C TYR A 92 6.88 4.64 7.23
N ALA A 93 5.60 4.30 7.18
CA ALA A 93 4.84 4.14 5.94
C ALA A 93 3.88 5.31 5.73
N PHE A 94 3.99 5.98 4.58
CA PHE A 94 3.18 7.15 4.23
C PHE A 94 2.28 6.81 3.04
N GLU A 95 0.97 6.85 3.23
CA GLU A 95 0.00 6.57 2.16
C GLU A 95 -1.16 7.56 2.22
N PRO A 96 -1.28 8.48 1.27
CA PRO A 96 -2.29 9.53 1.31
C PRO A 96 -3.70 9.07 0.94
N GLN A 97 -3.86 8.03 0.10
CA GLN A 97 -5.18 7.59 -0.33
C GLN A 97 -5.87 6.76 0.76
N SER A 98 -7.00 7.26 1.29
CA SER A 98 -7.65 6.71 2.49
C SER A 98 -7.99 5.21 2.42
N ASN A 99 -8.45 4.70 1.29
CA ASN A 99 -8.76 3.27 1.14
C ASN A 99 -7.49 2.39 0.99
N ASN A 100 -6.39 2.93 0.47
CA ASN A 100 -5.08 2.26 0.51
C ASN A 100 -4.54 2.26 1.95
N TYR A 101 -4.63 3.40 2.64
CA TYR A 101 -4.21 3.52 4.03
C TYR A 101 -4.98 2.55 4.95
N TYR A 102 -6.29 2.42 4.74
CA TYR A 102 -7.07 1.40 5.44
C TYR A 102 -6.53 -0.02 5.17
N ALA A 103 -6.27 -0.35 3.90
CA ALA A 103 -5.73 -1.66 3.54
C ALA A 103 -4.31 -1.89 4.08
N LEU A 104 -3.45 -0.85 4.10
CA LEU A 104 -2.13 -0.87 4.74
C LEU A 104 -2.24 -1.24 6.22
N ASN A 105 -3.06 -0.53 7.00
CA ASN A 105 -3.26 -0.80 8.42
C ASN A 105 -3.84 -2.19 8.67
N LYS A 106 -4.80 -2.62 7.86
CA LYS A 106 -5.35 -3.97 7.92
C LYS A 106 -4.26 -5.03 7.69
N ASN A 107 -3.36 -4.80 6.74
CA ASN A 107 -2.25 -5.71 6.46
C ASN A 107 -1.20 -5.69 7.58
N ILE A 108 -0.90 -4.53 8.17
CA ILE A 108 -0.05 -4.42 9.36
C ILE A 108 -0.63 -5.26 10.51
N TYR A 109 -1.93 -5.10 10.78
CA TYR A 109 -2.64 -5.87 11.82
C TYR A 109 -2.61 -7.37 11.55
N LEU A 110 -2.94 -7.81 10.33
CA LEU A 110 -2.96 -9.24 9.95
C LEU A 110 -1.59 -9.92 10.11
N ASN A 111 -0.51 -9.17 10.05
CA ASN A 111 0.86 -9.68 10.19
C ASN A 111 1.44 -9.50 11.60
N GLY A 112 0.71 -8.86 12.52
CA GLY A 112 1.19 -8.59 13.88
C GLY A 112 2.35 -7.59 13.93
N LEU A 113 2.38 -6.59 13.03
CA LEU A 113 3.50 -5.66 12.85
C LEU A 113 3.23 -4.24 13.37
N GLY A 114 2.24 -4.05 14.24
CA GLY A 114 1.85 -2.73 14.76
C GLY A 114 2.95 -1.99 15.52
N GLU A 115 3.86 -2.72 16.15
CA GLU A 115 5.03 -2.14 16.85
C GLU A 115 6.20 -1.84 15.91
N ASN A 116 6.23 -2.45 14.71
CA ASN A 116 7.35 -2.33 13.78
C ASN A 116 7.09 -1.30 12.66
N ILE A 117 5.81 -1.04 12.34
CA ILE A 117 5.40 -0.15 11.25
C ILE A 117 4.50 0.95 11.79
N LEU A 118 4.96 2.18 11.76
CA LEU A 118 4.14 3.36 11.99
C LEU A 118 3.63 3.88 10.67
N SER A 119 2.31 3.89 10.47
CA SER A 119 1.69 4.34 9.22
C SER A 119 1.00 5.68 9.38
N TYR A 120 1.11 6.53 8.36
CA TYR A 120 0.58 7.89 8.34
C TYR A 120 -0.28 8.13 7.10
N CYS A 121 -1.51 8.66 7.31
CA CYS A 121 -2.40 9.05 6.21
C CYS A 121 -2.11 10.49 5.80
N VAL A 122 -0.97 10.72 5.18
CA VAL A 122 -0.51 12.03 4.71
C VAL A 122 0.19 11.89 3.35
N ALA A 123 0.22 12.97 2.60
CA ALA A 123 1.06 13.06 1.41
C ALA A 123 2.45 13.62 1.78
N VAL A 124 3.51 13.00 1.31
CA VAL A 124 4.85 13.60 1.39
C VAL A 124 4.98 14.60 0.24
N SER A 125 5.35 15.82 0.55
CA SER A 125 5.32 16.98 -0.34
C SER A 125 6.47 17.93 -0.02
N GLY A 126 6.77 18.85 -0.93
CA GLY A 126 7.74 19.92 -0.70
C GLY A 126 7.24 21.06 0.20
N LYS A 127 5.98 20.98 0.69
CA LYS A 127 5.38 21.96 1.60
C LYS A 127 4.42 21.26 2.55
N SER A 128 4.38 21.76 3.81
CA SER A 128 3.37 21.33 4.79
C SER A 128 2.12 22.20 4.61
N GLU A 129 1.10 21.64 3.93
CA GLU A 129 -0.12 22.37 3.57
C GLU A 129 -1.34 21.46 3.43
N PHE A 130 -2.53 22.02 3.62
CA PHE A 130 -3.77 21.35 3.22
C PHE A 130 -4.02 21.55 1.73
N SER A 131 -4.30 20.47 1.02
CA SER A 131 -4.61 20.48 -0.40
C SER A 131 -5.52 19.34 -0.81
N LYS A 132 -5.67 19.12 -2.10
CA LYS A 132 -6.50 18.07 -2.68
C LYS A 132 -5.64 16.89 -3.12
N LEU A 133 -6.13 15.68 -2.85
CA LEU A 133 -5.60 14.45 -3.44
C LEU A 133 -6.55 14.02 -4.57
N TYR A 134 -6.08 14.05 -5.79
CA TYR A 134 -6.82 13.60 -6.98
C TYR A 134 -6.62 12.11 -7.19
N ILE A 135 -7.71 11.35 -7.18
CA ILE A 135 -7.69 9.88 -7.18
C ILE A 135 -8.34 9.35 -8.46
N PRO A 136 -7.57 8.75 -9.38
CA PRO A 136 -8.11 8.20 -10.62
C PRO A 136 -9.00 6.98 -10.42
N LYS A 137 -8.71 6.17 -9.39
CA LYS A 137 -9.49 4.96 -9.04
C LYS A 137 -9.55 4.82 -7.52
N PHE A 138 -10.72 5.05 -6.96
CA PHE A 138 -10.98 4.91 -5.52
C PHE A 138 -11.25 3.45 -5.15
N ILE A 139 -10.21 2.62 -5.24
CA ILE A 139 -10.22 1.19 -4.89
C ILE A 139 -8.94 0.83 -4.12
N PRO A 140 -8.96 -0.13 -3.17
CA PRO A 140 -7.76 -0.62 -2.50
C PRO A 140 -6.74 -1.17 -3.51
N GLY A 141 -5.48 -0.79 -3.33
CA GLY A 141 -4.41 -1.09 -4.29
C GLY A 141 -4.40 -0.18 -5.52
N GLY A 142 -5.25 0.88 -5.55
CA GLY A 142 -5.20 1.95 -6.54
C GLY A 142 -3.84 2.66 -6.54
N ASN A 143 -3.49 3.31 -7.64
CA ASN A 143 -2.25 4.08 -7.79
C ASN A 143 -2.48 5.30 -8.65
N ARG A 144 -1.43 6.14 -8.80
CA ARG A 144 -1.43 7.38 -9.58
C ARG A 144 -2.29 8.48 -8.98
N SER A 145 -2.53 8.47 -7.67
CA SER A 145 -3.11 9.62 -6.96
C SER A 145 -2.11 10.77 -6.95
N GLN A 146 -2.61 12.00 -7.09
CA GLN A 146 -1.80 13.21 -7.17
C GLN A 146 -2.19 14.20 -6.08
N PHE A 147 -1.23 14.66 -5.31
CA PHE A 147 -1.42 15.69 -4.30
C PHE A 147 -1.17 17.07 -4.91
N GLY A 148 -2.09 18.01 -4.67
CA GLY A 148 -1.97 19.41 -5.07
C GLY A 148 -2.15 19.70 -6.56
N ARG A 149 -2.16 18.68 -7.43
CA ARG A 149 -2.28 18.84 -8.90
C ARG A 149 -3.27 17.85 -9.48
N GLU A 150 -4.06 18.30 -10.46
CA GLU A 150 -5.00 17.46 -11.22
C GLU A 150 -4.33 16.78 -12.42
N ASP A 151 -3.22 17.34 -12.89
CA ASP A 151 -2.44 16.85 -14.02
C ASP A 151 -1.01 16.44 -13.56
N ILE A 152 -0.52 15.35 -14.11
CA ILE A 152 0.90 15.06 -14.18
C ILE A 152 1.37 15.51 -15.55
N GLU A 153 2.58 16.06 -15.64
CA GLU A 153 3.24 16.41 -16.90
C GLU A 153 2.87 15.46 -18.04
N ASN A 154 2.03 15.94 -18.99
CA ASN A 154 1.55 15.24 -20.16
C ASN A 154 0.59 14.04 -19.96
N MET A 155 0.10 13.73 -18.78
CA MET A 155 -0.98 12.77 -18.58
C MET A 155 -2.19 13.43 -17.94
N LYS A 156 -3.25 13.67 -18.72
CA LYS A 156 -4.57 14.03 -18.17
C LYS A 156 -5.10 12.84 -17.40
N ILE A 157 -4.99 12.87 -16.08
CA ILE A 157 -5.62 11.89 -15.21
C ILE A 157 -7.00 12.41 -14.86
N SER A 158 -8.02 11.78 -15.41
CA SER A 158 -9.39 12.03 -14.95
C SER A 158 -9.53 11.43 -13.55
N ALA A 159 -9.56 12.28 -12.53
CA ALA A 159 -9.85 11.87 -11.17
C ALA A 159 -11.33 11.45 -11.06
N THR A 160 -11.60 10.27 -10.51
CA THR A 160 -12.96 9.82 -10.19
C THR A 160 -13.40 10.22 -8.79
N HIS A 161 -12.43 10.62 -7.95
CA HIS A 161 -12.67 11.10 -6.58
C HIS A 161 -11.61 12.11 -6.18
N VAL A 162 -12.01 13.09 -5.36
CA VAL A 162 -11.11 14.08 -4.78
C VAL A 162 -11.23 14.01 -3.26
N GLN A 163 -10.10 13.83 -2.59
CA GLN A 163 -10.00 13.73 -1.14
C GLN A 163 -9.25 14.94 -0.60
N GLY A 164 -9.73 15.56 0.50
CA GLY A 164 -8.94 16.54 1.26
C GLY A 164 -7.75 15.83 1.92
N MET A 165 -6.57 16.42 1.86
CA MET A 165 -5.34 15.79 2.36
C MET A 165 -4.40 16.85 2.93
N PHE A 166 -3.64 16.47 3.96
CA PHE A 166 -2.52 17.25 4.47
C PHE A 166 -1.22 16.71 3.88
N GLY A 167 -0.44 17.60 3.27
CA GLY A 167 0.92 17.34 2.84
C GLY A 167 1.90 17.67 3.95
N VAL A 168 2.97 16.87 4.09
CA VAL A 168 4.05 17.08 5.05
C VAL A 168 5.41 17.08 4.34
N THR A 169 6.36 17.84 4.85
CA THR A 169 7.79 17.68 4.54
C THR A 169 8.38 16.62 5.46
N LEU A 170 9.50 16.02 5.05
CA LEU A 170 10.24 15.04 5.88
C LEU A 170 11.51 15.64 6.51
N ASP A 171 11.75 16.89 6.28
CA ASP A 171 12.85 17.72 6.82
C ASP A 171 12.38 18.66 7.94
#